data_95cfec6a9136216071ac6c553f2d6fe2
#
_entry.id   95cfec6a9136216071ac6c553f2d6fe2
#
_cell.length_a   1.000
_cell.length_b   1.000
_cell.length_c   1.000
_cell.angle_alpha   90.00
_cell.angle_beta   90.00
_cell.angle_gamma   90.00
#
_symmetry.space_group_name_H-M   'P 1'
#
loop_
_entity.id
_entity.type
_entity.pdbx_description
1 polymer ?
#
loop_
_entity_poly.entity_id
_entity_poly.type
_entity_poly.pdbx_seq_one_letter_code
_entity_poly.pdbx_strand_id
1 'polypeptide(L)'
;LANPEGIDFAIVRENLEDLYVGVEGPLEDLAPLSLSGRNIRQPIHELGKGRYAIKAITEEGTERVVRFSFELARKRAKTREGSPKVTSTQKHNMLRQSDGLFLDVATEVAKDYTDVEFETYIVDDFACRLIREPQKYDVIVMPNLYGDILSDAAGGLVGSLGLAASGIYGDHYAYFEPAHGTAPDIAGQNIINPTAALLTSTMMLEYLGFSNEAAKIEKAVFRVFAEGAVLTPDQGGSATTTEFIDAVGSAL
;
A
#
# COMPACT_ATOMS: atom_id res chain seq x y z
N LEU A 1 -14.35 10.95 -12.30
CA LEU A 1 -13.88 9.64 -11.77
C LEU A 1 -13.00 8.99 -12.83
N ALA A 2 -11.88 8.42 -12.42
CA ALA A 2 -11.05 7.65 -13.34
C ALA A 2 -11.84 6.46 -13.90
N ASN A 3 -11.57 6.10 -15.16
CA ASN A 3 -12.04 4.83 -15.69
C ASN A 3 -11.30 3.71 -14.92
N PRO A 4 -12.01 2.79 -14.24
CA PRO A 4 -11.36 1.70 -13.50
C PRO A 4 -10.70 0.66 -14.41
N GLU A 5 -11.03 0.64 -15.69
CA GLU A 5 -10.48 -0.30 -16.66
C GLU A 5 -8.96 -0.11 -16.81
N GLY A 6 -8.21 -1.20 -16.71
CA GLY A 6 -6.75 -1.20 -16.84
C GLY A 6 -5.99 -0.71 -15.60
N ILE A 7 -6.65 -0.50 -14.46
CA ILE A 7 -5.97 -0.25 -13.19
C ILE A 7 -5.35 -1.56 -12.69
N ASP A 8 -4.03 -1.60 -12.63
CA ASP A 8 -3.29 -2.75 -12.10
C ASP A 8 -1.92 -2.27 -11.57
N PHE A 9 -1.86 -1.86 -10.33
CA PHE A 9 -0.63 -1.47 -9.65
C PHE A 9 -0.55 -2.06 -8.25
N ALA A 10 0.65 -2.10 -7.68
CA ALA A 10 0.91 -2.48 -6.30
C ALA A 10 1.44 -1.28 -5.51
N ILE A 11 0.98 -1.12 -4.28
CA ILE A 11 1.56 -0.17 -3.33
C ILE A 11 2.44 -0.95 -2.35
N VAL A 12 3.69 -0.54 -2.24
CA VAL A 12 4.66 -1.04 -1.27
C VAL A 12 4.86 0.04 -0.21
N ARG A 13 4.46 -0.29 1.01
CA ARG A 13 4.46 0.59 2.17
C ARG A 13 5.54 0.16 3.16
N GLU A 14 6.37 1.09 3.65
CA GLU A 14 7.18 0.83 4.84
C GLU A 14 6.26 0.69 6.06
N ASN A 15 6.48 -0.32 6.91
CA ASN A 15 5.56 -0.62 8.00
C ASN A 15 6.12 -0.40 9.41
N LEU A 16 7.45 -0.21 9.57
CA LEU A 16 8.11 -0.14 10.88
C LEU A 16 8.48 1.27 11.32
N GLU A 17 8.66 2.17 10.36
CA GLU A 17 9.18 3.51 10.58
C GLU A 17 8.13 4.60 10.38
N ASP A 18 8.57 5.83 10.12
CA ASP A 18 7.75 7.02 9.92
C ASP A 18 7.13 7.52 11.25
N LEU A 19 5.96 8.10 11.21
CA LEU A 19 5.20 8.52 12.39
C LEU A 19 4.70 7.35 13.24
N TYR A 20 4.62 6.17 12.67
CA TYR A 20 4.13 4.95 13.34
C TYR A 20 5.16 4.27 14.23
N VAL A 21 6.36 4.86 14.42
CA VAL A 21 7.26 4.48 15.51
C VAL A 21 6.64 4.69 16.90
N GLY A 22 5.51 5.46 16.98
CA GLY A 22 4.72 5.61 18.19
C GLY A 22 5.37 6.44 19.29
N VAL A 23 6.32 7.31 18.94
CA VAL A 23 6.94 8.23 19.91
C VAL A 23 6.20 9.56 19.90
N GLU A 24 5.37 9.76 20.92
CA GLU A 24 4.52 10.93 21.08
C GLU A 24 4.56 11.45 22.51
N GLY A 25 4.29 12.75 22.69
CA GLY A 25 4.23 13.34 24.02
C GLY A 25 3.75 14.78 24.03
N PRO A 26 3.62 15.39 25.23
CA PRO A 26 3.34 16.81 25.36
C PRO A 26 4.55 17.66 24.94
N LEU A 27 4.31 18.84 24.36
CA LEU A 27 5.38 19.72 23.86
C LEU A 27 6.36 20.14 24.95
N GLU A 28 5.92 20.22 26.20
CA GLU A 28 6.76 20.55 27.36
C GLU A 28 7.90 19.55 27.59
N ASP A 29 7.76 18.29 27.19
CA ASP A 29 8.81 17.28 27.32
C ASP A 29 10.02 17.58 26.43
N LEU A 30 9.82 18.38 25.37
CA LEU A 30 10.88 18.81 24.47
C LEU A 30 11.66 20.03 24.94
N ALA A 31 11.28 20.64 26.10
CA ALA A 31 11.96 21.81 26.64
C ALA A 31 13.48 21.63 26.84
N PRO A 32 13.99 20.48 27.36
CA PRO A 32 15.43 20.26 27.52
C PRO A 32 16.20 20.29 26.20
N LEU A 33 15.55 20.02 25.08
CA LEU A 33 16.17 19.96 23.75
C LEU A 33 16.17 21.31 23.03
N SER A 34 15.34 22.27 23.47
CA SER A 34 15.20 23.61 22.88
C SER A 34 15.06 23.59 21.34
N LEU A 35 14.30 22.63 20.81
CA LEU A 35 14.16 22.44 19.35
C LEU A 35 13.38 23.60 18.74
N SER A 36 13.92 24.15 17.66
CA SER A 36 13.28 25.19 16.86
C SER A 36 13.11 24.73 15.42
N GLY A 37 11.92 24.94 14.87
CA GLY A 37 11.63 24.60 13.48
C GLY A 37 12.16 25.66 12.49
N ARG A 38 12.41 25.24 11.26
CA ARG A 38 12.85 26.16 10.20
C ARG A 38 11.83 27.28 9.92
N ASN A 39 10.56 27.00 10.07
CA ASN A 39 9.46 27.93 9.79
C ASN A 39 8.94 28.62 11.05
N ILE A 40 9.35 28.18 12.25
CA ILE A 40 8.94 28.69 13.55
C ILE A 40 10.21 29.12 14.28
N ARG A 41 10.36 30.42 14.52
CA ARG A 41 11.61 30.99 15.08
C ARG A 41 11.77 30.79 16.57
N GLN A 42 10.71 30.43 17.30
CA GLN A 42 10.74 30.13 18.72
C GLN A 42 10.87 28.62 18.96
N PRO A 43 11.34 28.20 20.15
CA PRO A 43 11.34 26.79 20.54
C PRO A 43 9.93 26.20 20.48
N ILE A 44 9.80 24.96 19.98
CA ILE A 44 8.48 24.34 19.76
C ILE A 44 7.71 24.10 21.07
N HIS A 45 8.40 23.90 22.19
CA HIS A 45 7.76 23.78 23.52
C HIS A 45 7.11 25.07 24.02
N GLU A 46 7.46 26.23 23.44
CA GLU A 46 6.87 27.55 23.75
C GLU A 46 5.63 27.87 22.90
N LEU A 47 5.22 26.99 21.95
CA LEU A 47 4.02 27.19 21.12
C LEU A 47 2.70 27.15 21.94
N GLY A 48 2.75 26.70 23.20
CA GLY A 48 1.59 26.52 24.03
C GLY A 48 1.28 25.07 24.35
N LYS A 49 0.09 24.79 24.89
CA LYS A 49 -0.33 23.42 25.20
C LYS A 49 -0.54 22.63 23.91
N GLY A 50 0.26 21.58 23.72
CA GLY A 50 0.21 20.79 22.50
C GLY A 50 0.84 19.42 22.67
N ARG A 51 0.88 18.65 21.57
CA ARG A 51 1.51 17.33 21.49
C ARG A 51 2.47 17.30 20.31
N TYR A 52 3.48 16.44 20.41
CA TYR A 52 4.38 16.11 19.31
C TYR A 52 4.27 14.64 18.93
N ALA A 53 4.61 14.33 17.70
CA ALA A 53 4.92 12.99 17.21
C ALA A 53 6.25 13.03 16.48
N ILE A 54 7.08 11.99 16.67
CA ILE A 54 8.38 11.88 16.01
C ILE A 54 8.23 11.02 14.76
N LYS A 55 8.69 11.58 13.65
CA LYS A 55 8.88 10.84 12.39
C LYS A 55 10.33 10.39 12.30
N ALA A 56 10.55 9.08 12.16
CA ALA A 56 11.87 8.49 11.95
C ALA A 56 11.93 7.76 10.61
N ILE A 57 12.97 8.02 9.83
CA ILE A 57 13.28 7.34 8.57
C ILE A 57 14.76 6.95 8.63
N THR A 58 15.07 5.67 8.36
CA THR A 58 16.45 5.17 8.30
C THR A 58 16.86 4.79 6.88
N GLU A 59 18.16 4.75 6.62
CA GLU A 59 18.72 4.27 5.36
C GLU A 59 18.37 2.80 5.15
N GLU A 60 18.55 1.96 6.17
CA GLU A 60 18.32 0.53 6.11
C GLU A 60 16.84 0.17 5.85
N GLY A 61 15.90 0.82 6.57
CA GLY A 61 14.47 0.62 6.37
C GLY A 61 14.03 1.05 4.97
N THR A 62 14.53 2.21 4.53
CA THR A 62 14.25 2.73 3.19
C THR A 62 14.83 1.83 2.10
N GLU A 63 16.10 1.41 2.22
CA GLU A 63 16.74 0.52 1.24
C GLU A 63 15.98 -0.80 1.10
N ARG A 64 15.57 -1.41 2.21
CA ARG A 64 14.81 -2.67 2.24
C ARG A 64 13.50 -2.55 1.47
N VAL A 65 12.67 -1.56 1.77
CA VAL A 65 11.35 -1.40 1.12
C VAL A 65 11.49 -1.01 -0.35
N VAL A 66 12.48 -0.20 -0.70
CA VAL A 66 12.74 0.20 -2.09
C VAL A 66 13.24 -0.98 -2.91
N ARG A 67 14.23 -1.75 -2.43
CA ARG A 67 14.70 -2.96 -3.13
C ARG A 67 13.57 -3.97 -3.35
N PHE A 68 12.74 -4.19 -2.34
CA PHE A 68 11.56 -5.04 -2.49
C PHE A 68 10.66 -4.55 -3.64
N SER A 69 10.47 -3.24 -3.77
CA SER A 69 9.64 -2.65 -4.83
C SER A 69 10.21 -2.89 -6.23
N PHE A 70 11.52 -2.79 -6.40
CA PHE A 70 12.18 -3.09 -7.67
C PHE A 70 12.09 -4.57 -8.04
N GLU A 71 12.32 -5.48 -7.07
CA GLU A 71 12.16 -6.92 -7.31
C GLU A 71 10.70 -7.29 -7.61
N LEU A 72 9.74 -6.64 -6.95
CA LEU A 72 8.32 -6.82 -7.26
C LEU A 72 8.00 -6.36 -8.70
N ALA A 73 8.52 -5.21 -9.13
CA ALA A 73 8.33 -4.73 -10.51
C ALA A 73 8.90 -5.72 -11.55
N ARG A 74 10.09 -6.25 -11.31
CA ARG A 74 10.68 -7.32 -12.14
C ARG A 74 9.84 -8.59 -12.17
N LYS A 75 9.27 -8.99 -11.02
CA LYS A 75 8.38 -10.16 -10.92
C LYS A 75 7.10 -9.92 -11.73
N ARG A 76 6.48 -8.75 -11.58
CA ARG A 76 5.24 -8.37 -12.28
C ARG A 76 5.43 -8.29 -13.79
N ALA A 77 6.55 -7.80 -14.27
CA ALA A 77 6.89 -7.73 -15.71
C ALA A 77 6.94 -9.09 -16.42
N LYS A 78 7.05 -10.20 -15.69
CA LYS A 78 7.00 -11.55 -16.29
C LYS A 78 5.59 -11.98 -16.71
N THR A 79 4.56 -11.36 -16.16
CA THR A 79 3.15 -11.73 -16.37
C THR A 79 2.30 -10.57 -16.90
N ARG A 80 2.85 -9.34 -16.92
CA ARG A 80 2.20 -8.14 -17.44
C ARG A 80 2.81 -7.71 -18.77
N GLU A 81 2.00 -7.03 -19.56
CA GLU A 81 2.49 -6.25 -20.70
C GLU A 81 3.07 -4.91 -20.22
N GLY A 82 4.18 -4.48 -20.79
CA GLY A 82 4.85 -3.23 -20.46
C GLY A 82 6.20 -3.40 -19.75
N SER A 83 6.93 -2.31 -19.62
CA SER A 83 8.21 -2.28 -18.92
C SER A 83 8.00 -2.18 -17.41
N PRO A 84 8.83 -2.86 -16.59
CA PRO A 84 8.75 -2.72 -15.15
C PRO A 84 9.05 -1.28 -14.72
N LYS A 85 8.26 -0.78 -13.77
CA LYS A 85 8.36 0.60 -13.31
C LYS A 85 8.15 0.72 -11.81
N VAL A 86 9.01 1.51 -11.15
CA VAL A 86 8.86 1.91 -9.75
C VAL A 86 8.67 3.41 -9.66
N THR A 87 7.59 3.80 -8.96
CA THR A 87 7.30 5.20 -8.65
C THR A 87 7.49 5.42 -7.16
N SER A 88 8.44 6.27 -6.76
CA SER A 88 8.67 6.66 -5.36
C SER A 88 7.92 7.95 -5.03
N THR A 89 7.27 8.01 -3.87
CA THR A 89 6.58 9.23 -3.46
C THR A 89 6.74 9.53 -1.97
N GLN A 90 7.07 10.78 -1.65
CA GLN A 90 7.38 11.27 -0.32
C GLN A 90 7.28 12.81 -0.27
N LYS A 91 7.31 13.44 0.91
CA LYS A 91 7.16 14.90 1.09
C LYS A 91 8.51 15.63 1.24
N HIS A 92 9.51 15.28 0.45
CA HIS A 92 10.89 15.76 0.55
C HIS A 92 11.06 17.30 0.42
N ASN A 93 10.14 17.99 -0.23
CA ASN A 93 10.18 19.45 -0.34
C ASN A 93 9.95 20.17 1.00
N MET A 94 9.21 19.54 1.93
CA MET A 94 8.95 20.06 3.28
C MET A 94 9.79 19.34 4.34
N LEU A 95 9.84 18.02 4.29
CA LEU A 95 10.55 17.15 5.23
C LEU A 95 11.92 16.76 4.65
N ARG A 96 12.80 17.76 4.52
CA ARG A 96 14.07 17.62 3.77
C ARG A 96 15.05 16.63 4.36
N GLN A 97 14.98 16.36 5.67
CA GLN A 97 15.88 15.41 6.33
C GLN A 97 15.32 13.99 6.26
N SER A 98 14.11 13.77 6.74
CA SER A 98 13.49 12.44 6.77
C SER A 98 13.04 11.95 5.39
N ASP A 99 12.12 12.67 4.74
CA ASP A 99 11.63 12.30 3.40
C ASP A 99 12.66 12.58 2.31
N GLY A 100 13.61 13.51 2.56
CA GLY A 100 14.77 13.71 1.72
C GLY A 100 15.69 12.50 1.72
N LEU A 101 15.96 11.91 2.89
CA LEU A 101 16.70 10.66 3.00
C LEU A 101 16.03 9.53 2.24
N PHE A 102 14.70 9.38 2.36
CA PHE A 102 13.95 8.38 1.61
C PHE A 102 14.14 8.53 0.09
N LEU A 103 14.08 9.77 -0.42
CA LEU A 103 14.32 10.06 -1.83
C LEU A 103 15.75 9.73 -2.26
N ASP A 104 16.74 10.14 -1.46
CA ASP A 104 18.15 9.95 -1.78
C ASP A 104 18.50 8.45 -1.84
N VAL A 105 18.06 7.66 -0.86
CA VAL A 105 18.25 6.20 -0.83
C VAL A 105 17.52 5.54 -2.00
N ALA A 106 16.27 5.92 -2.28
CA ALA A 106 15.52 5.36 -3.40
C ALA A 106 16.21 5.63 -4.75
N THR A 107 16.78 6.84 -4.90
CA THR A 107 17.52 7.22 -6.10
C THR A 107 18.84 6.45 -6.24
N GLU A 108 19.51 6.18 -5.11
CA GLU A 108 20.75 5.39 -5.12
C GLU A 108 20.48 3.94 -5.47
N VAL A 109 19.47 3.31 -4.83
CA VAL A 109 19.04 1.94 -5.13
C VAL A 109 18.63 1.77 -6.59
N ALA A 110 17.95 2.75 -7.17
CA ALA A 110 17.52 2.70 -8.57
C ALA A 110 18.67 2.47 -9.56
N LYS A 111 19.90 2.87 -9.23
CA LYS A 111 21.09 2.66 -10.09
C LYS A 111 21.46 1.19 -10.25
N ASP A 112 21.08 0.34 -9.30
CA ASP A 112 21.31 -1.11 -9.36
C ASP A 112 20.29 -1.82 -10.26
N TYR A 113 19.22 -1.12 -10.68
CA TYR A 113 18.08 -1.67 -11.41
C TYR A 113 17.87 -0.98 -12.76
N THR A 114 18.89 -1.00 -13.62
CA THR A 114 18.91 -0.30 -14.91
C THR A 114 17.87 -0.80 -15.93
N ASP A 115 17.26 -1.95 -15.66
CA ASP A 115 16.18 -2.57 -16.44
C ASP A 115 14.78 -2.17 -15.97
N VAL A 116 14.66 -1.38 -14.89
CA VAL A 116 13.41 -0.89 -14.31
C VAL A 116 13.33 0.62 -14.44
N GLU A 117 12.25 1.14 -15.00
CA GLU A 117 12.01 2.58 -15.02
C GLU A 117 11.79 3.10 -13.59
N PHE A 118 12.44 4.21 -13.25
CA PHE A 118 12.28 4.87 -11.95
C PHE A 118 11.84 6.31 -12.11
N GLU A 119 10.79 6.68 -11.39
CA GLU A 119 10.33 8.06 -11.29
C GLU A 119 9.98 8.43 -9.85
N THR A 120 9.92 9.72 -9.58
CA THR A 120 9.59 10.23 -8.25
C THR A 120 8.66 11.43 -8.32
N TYR A 121 7.73 11.52 -7.36
CA TYR A 121 6.81 12.64 -7.20
C TYR A 121 6.74 13.10 -5.75
N ILE A 122 6.35 14.37 -5.55
CA ILE A 122 5.93 14.86 -4.24
C ILE A 122 4.55 14.26 -3.95
N VAL A 123 4.33 13.76 -2.73
CA VAL A 123 3.18 12.93 -2.37
C VAL A 123 1.81 13.58 -2.64
N ASP A 124 1.68 14.89 -2.48
CA ASP A 124 0.42 15.59 -2.77
C ASP A 124 0.13 15.70 -4.29
N ASP A 125 1.15 15.93 -5.12
CA ASP A 125 1.03 15.83 -6.58
C ASP A 125 0.73 14.39 -7.00
N PHE A 126 1.43 13.43 -6.39
CA PHE A 126 1.19 12.01 -6.66
C PHE A 126 -0.24 11.58 -6.32
N ALA A 127 -0.79 12.01 -5.19
CA ALA A 127 -2.19 11.70 -4.80
C ALA A 127 -3.19 12.17 -5.88
N CYS A 128 -2.97 13.35 -6.44
CA CYS A 128 -3.79 13.85 -7.55
C CYS A 128 -3.63 12.99 -8.81
N ARG A 129 -2.38 12.61 -9.16
CA ARG A 129 -2.07 11.78 -10.34
C ARG A 129 -2.64 10.37 -10.20
N LEU A 130 -2.53 9.76 -9.02
CA LEU A 130 -3.08 8.43 -8.73
C LEU A 130 -4.58 8.35 -9.04
N ILE A 131 -5.33 9.40 -8.70
CA ILE A 131 -6.77 9.47 -8.98
C ILE A 131 -7.05 9.74 -10.47
N ARG A 132 -6.23 10.53 -11.14
CA ARG A 132 -6.45 10.95 -12.53
C ARG A 132 -5.99 9.94 -13.56
N GLU A 133 -4.89 9.24 -13.29
CA GLU A 133 -4.13 8.45 -14.25
C GLU A 133 -3.59 7.16 -13.61
N PRO A 134 -4.42 6.38 -12.87
CA PRO A 134 -3.97 5.21 -12.10
C PRO A 134 -3.33 4.13 -13.00
N GLN A 135 -3.70 4.07 -14.27
CA GLN A 135 -3.19 3.08 -15.24
C GLN A 135 -1.71 3.30 -15.60
N LYS A 136 -1.12 4.44 -15.24
CA LYS A 136 0.29 4.76 -15.54
C LYS A 136 1.29 4.11 -14.58
N TYR A 137 0.80 3.57 -13.47
CA TYR A 137 1.64 3.06 -12.39
C TYR A 137 1.70 1.54 -12.41
N ASP A 138 2.85 1.00 -11.96
CA ASP A 138 3.08 -0.43 -11.79
C ASP A 138 3.36 -0.75 -10.31
N VAL A 139 4.52 -0.36 -9.79
CA VAL A 139 4.84 -0.50 -8.37
C VAL A 139 5.11 0.89 -7.78
N ILE A 140 4.44 1.20 -6.69
CA ILE A 140 4.53 2.48 -6.01
C ILE A 140 5.13 2.25 -4.63
N VAL A 141 6.19 2.99 -4.25
CA VAL A 141 6.84 2.87 -2.95
C VAL A 141 6.79 4.18 -2.18
N MET A 142 6.53 4.09 -0.88
CA MET A 142 6.42 5.27 -0.03
C MET A 142 6.63 4.97 1.45
N PRO A 143 6.94 6.01 2.29
CA PRO A 143 6.92 5.94 3.74
C PRO A 143 5.57 5.50 4.30
N ASN A 144 5.56 5.07 5.55
CA ASN A 144 4.46 4.39 6.22
C ASN A 144 3.14 5.17 6.19
N LEU A 145 3.09 6.38 6.71
CA LEU A 145 1.85 7.16 6.78
C LEU A 145 1.23 7.42 5.40
N TYR A 146 2.06 7.75 4.41
CA TYR A 146 1.55 7.99 3.06
C TYR A 146 1.04 6.71 2.42
N GLY A 147 1.72 5.59 2.70
CA GLY A 147 1.30 4.26 2.25
C GLY A 147 -0.07 3.88 2.82
N ASP A 148 -0.30 4.14 4.10
CA ASP A 148 -1.57 3.91 4.77
C ASP A 148 -2.72 4.68 4.10
N ILE A 149 -2.54 5.99 3.94
CA ILE A 149 -3.57 6.86 3.37
C ILE A 149 -3.85 6.54 1.89
N LEU A 150 -2.79 6.36 1.11
CA LEU A 150 -2.93 6.19 -0.34
C LEU A 150 -3.35 4.77 -0.75
N SER A 151 -3.08 3.75 0.07
CA SER A 151 -3.60 2.40 -0.19
C SER A 151 -5.12 2.35 -0.05
N ASP A 152 -5.68 3.00 0.96
CA ASP A 152 -7.13 3.08 1.15
C ASP A 152 -7.80 3.91 0.03
N ALA A 153 -7.17 5.03 -0.35
CA ALA A 153 -7.63 5.82 -1.49
C ALA A 153 -7.60 5.00 -2.80
N ALA A 154 -6.58 4.16 -2.99
CA ALA A 154 -6.48 3.25 -4.13
C ALA A 154 -7.56 2.16 -4.11
N GLY A 155 -7.88 1.60 -2.93
CA GLY A 155 -9.00 0.68 -2.76
C GLY A 155 -10.33 1.30 -3.23
N GLY A 156 -10.54 2.59 -2.96
CA GLY A 156 -11.68 3.35 -3.46
C GLY A 156 -11.73 3.50 -4.99
N LEU A 157 -10.58 3.49 -5.68
CA LEU A 157 -10.54 3.56 -7.15
C LEU A 157 -11.06 2.28 -7.82
N VAL A 158 -10.83 1.13 -7.20
CA VAL A 158 -11.29 -0.17 -7.71
C VAL A 158 -12.65 -0.59 -7.18
N GLY A 159 -13.27 0.24 -6.34
CA GLY A 159 -14.67 0.14 -5.95
C GLY A 159 -14.93 -0.37 -4.54
N SER A 160 -14.01 -1.09 -3.89
CA SER A 160 -14.19 -1.59 -2.52
C SER A 160 -12.86 -1.98 -1.87
N LEU A 161 -12.72 -1.68 -0.58
CA LEU A 161 -11.64 -2.22 0.26
C LEU A 161 -11.75 -3.76 0.41
N GLY A 162 -12.95 -4.33 0.21
CA GLY A 162 -13.17 -5.77 0.16
C GLY A 162 -12.44 -6.48 -1.00
N LEU A 163 -11.80 -5.74 -1.91
CA LEU A 163 -10.96 -6.25 -3.00
C LEU A 163 -9.46 -6.15 -2.70
N ALA A 164 -9.07 -5.41 -1.65
CA ALA A 164 -7.67 -5.09 -1.38
C ALA A 164 -6.98 -6.22 -0.59
N ALA A 165 -6.19 -7.02 -1.30
CA ALA A 165 -5.31 -8.01 -0.69
C ALA A 165 -4.02 -7.36 -0.17
N SER A 166 -3.47 -7.92 0.91
CA SER A 166 -2.23 -7.42 1.50
C SER A 166 -1.33 -8.56 1.99
N GLY A 167 -0.03 -8.33 1.89
CA GLY A 167 1.01 -9.20 2.46
C GLY A 167 2.15 -8.37 3.01
N ILE A 168 2.58 -8.68 4.21
CA ILE A 168 3.65 -8.01 4.92
C ILE A 168 4.86 -8.94 4.95
N TYR A 169 5.98 -8.50 4.40
CA TYR A 169 7.17 -9.29 4.18
C TYR A 169 8.33 -8.78 5.02
N GLY A 170 8.91 -9.63 5.83
CA GLY A 170 10.15 -9.40 6.55
C GLY A 170 11.26 -10.31 6.04
N ASP A 171 12.45 -10.21 6.64
CA ASP A 171 13.62 -10.97 6.20
C ASP A 171 13.47 -12.49 6.39
N HIS A 172 12.71 -12.92 7.40
CA HIS A 172 12.57 -14.32 7.78
C HIS A 172 11.13 -14.83 7.80
N TYR A 173 10.18 -13.94 7.95
CA TYR A 173 8.76 -14.24 8.10
C TYR A 173 7.92 -13.31 7.23
N ALA A 174 6.76 -13.79 6.86
CA ALA A 174 5.72 -12.97 6.26
C ALA A 174 4.39 -13.28 6.95
N TYR A 175 3.48 -12.31 6.98
CA TYR A 175 2.08 -12.56 7.32
C TYR A 175 1.16 -11.91 6.28
N PHE A 176 -0.06 -12.41 6.21
CA PHE A 176 -0.98 -12.07 5.15
C PHE A 176 -2.34 -11.77 5.76
N GLU A 177 -2.84 -10.58 5.48
CA GLU A 177 -4.15 -10.13 5.95
C GLU A 177 -4.81 -9.25 4.89
N PRO A 178 -6.16 -9.23 4.79
CA PRO A 178 -6.84 -8.24 3.98
C PRO A 178 -6.54 -6.82 4.47
N ALA A 179 -6.47 -5.85 3.56
CA ALA A 179 -6.21 -4.45 3.93
C ALA A 179 -7.38 -3.80 4.70
N HIS A 180 -8.60 -4.34 4.58
CA HIS A 180 -9.78 -3.80 5.26
C HIS A 180 -9.81 -4.12 6.77
N GLY A 181 -10.46 -3.26 7.55
CA GLY A 181 -10.71 -3.46 8.98
C GLY A 181 -11.80 -4.51 9.29
N THR A 182 -12.23 -4.55 10.53
CA THR A 182 -13.14 -5.59 11.08
C THR A 182 -14.62 -5.40 10.74
N ALA A 183 -15.04 -4.24 10.25
CA ALA A 183 -16.40 -3.90 9.86
C ALA A 183 -17.48 -4.38 10.88
N PRO A 184 -17.42 -3.93 12.15
CA PRO A 184 -18.27 -4.45 13.22
C PRO A 184 -19.77 -4.28 12.95
N ASP A 185 -20.14 -3.28 12.15
CA ASP A 185 -21.52 -2.95 11.82
C ASP A 185 -22.21 -4.04 10.99
N ILE A 186 -21.47 -4.85 10.26
CA ILE A 186 -21.97 -5.93 9.41
C ILE A 186 -21.54 -7.32 9.88
N ALA A 187 -20.90 -7.41 11.05
CA ALA A 187 -20.47 -8.69 11.61
C ALA A 187 -21.65 -9.65 11.79
N GLY A 188 -21.48 -10.90 11.36
CA GLY A 188 -22.50 -11.94 11.45
C GLY A 188 -23.63 -11.86 10.42
N GLN A 189 -23.66 -10.86 9.54
CA GLN A 189 -24.72 -10.71 8.53
C GLN A 189 -24.47 -11.50 7.24
N ASN A 190 -23.29 -12.12 7.08
CA ASN A 190 -22.92 -12.91 5.90
C ASN A 190 -22.97 -12.11 4.57
N ILE A 191 -22.62 -10.83 4.60
CA ILE A 191 -22.69 -9.92 3.44
C ILE A 191 -21.37 -9.34 3.02
N ILE A 192 -20.27 -9.59 3.77
CA ILE A 192 -18.95 -9.07 3.44
C ILE A 192 -18.41 -9.74 2.18
N ASN A 193 -17.73 -8.94 1.36
CA ASN A 193 -17.02 -9.45 0.18
C ASN A 193 -15.75 -10.21 0.62
N PRO A 194 -15.61 -11.51 0.34
CA PRO A 194 -14.47 -12.31 0.79
C PRO A 194 -13.26 -12.23 -0.16
N THR A 195 -13.35 -11.46 -1.24
CA THR A 195 -12.32 -11.42 -2.30
C THR A 195 -10.96 -11.02 -1.76
N ALA A 196 -10.88 -10.00 -0.91
CA ALA A 196 -9.61 -9.59 -0.30
C ALA A 196 -8.93 -10.76 0.45
N ALA A 197 -9.68 -11.52 1.24
CA ALA A 197 -9.15 -12.68 1.96
C ALA A 197 -8.71 -13.81 1.01
N LEU A 198 -9.47 -14.07 -0.05
CA LEU A 198 -9.11 -15.05 -1.08
C LEU A 198 -7.83 -14.65 -1.81
N LEU A 199 -7.72 -13.41 -2.28
CA LEU A 199 -6.52 -12.92 -2.94
C LEU A 199 -5.31 -12.81 -1.99
N THR A 200 -5.53 -12.46 -0.72
CA THR A 200 -4.49 -12.52 0.31
C THR A 200 -3.97 -13.96 0.49
N SER A 201 -4.86 -14.96 0.44
CA SER A 201 -4.44 -16.35 0.51
C SER A 201 -3.62 -16.79 -0.72
N THR A 202 -3.87 -16.21 -1.91
CA THR A 202 -3.03 -16.48 -3.08
C THR A 202 -1.62 -15.90 -2.91
N MET A 203 -1.49 -14.70 -2.31
CA MET A 203 -0.18 -14.14 -1.99
C MET A 203 0.60 -15.03 -1.00
N MET A 204 -0.07 -15.58 0.00
CA MET A 204 0.52 -16.53 0.94
C MET A 204 0.98 -17.82 0.24
N LEU A 205 0.15 -18.37 -0.63
CA LEU A 205 0.49 -19.58 -1.40
C LEU A 205 1.69 -19.33 -2.32
N GLU A 206 1.76 -18.19 -2.98
CA GLU A 206 2.94 -17.81 -3.78
C GLU A 206 4.21 -17.72 -2.95
N TYR A 207 4.13 -17.10 -1.76
CA TYR A 207 5.25 -17.00 -0.83
C TYR A 207 5.76 -18.38 -0.39
N LEU A 208 4.86 -19.32 -0.20
CA LEU A 208 5.17 -20.71 0.18
C LEU A 208 5.61 -21.59 -1.01
N GLY A 209 5.63 -21.05 -2.24
CA GLY A 209 6.05 -21.78 -3.44
C GLY A 209 4.92 -22.54 -4.16
N PHE A 210 3.65 -22.38 -3.76
CA PHE A 210 2.48 -23.01 -4.38
C PHE A 210 1.85 -22.12 -5.47
N SER A 211 2.67 -21.64 -6.39
CA SER A 211 2.23 -20.66 -7.42
C SER A 211 1.13 -21.19 -8.36
N ASN A 212 1.10 -22.51 -8.61
CA ASN A 212 0.05 -23.10 -9.46
C ASN A 212 -1.32 -23.05 -8.77
N GLU A 213 -1.36 -23.34 -7.47
CA GLU A 213 -2.57 -23.31 -6.64
C GLU A 213 -3.06 -21.87 -6.47
N ALA A 214 -2.14 -20.94 -6.22
CA ALA A 214 -2.45 -19.50 -6.17
C ALA A 214 -3.11 -19.03 -7.46
N ALA A 215 -2.52 -19.34 -8.62
CA ALA A 215 -3.05 -18.94 -9.91
C ALA A 215 -4.44 -19.55 -10.23
N LYS A 216 -4.75 -20.75 -9.74
CA LYS A 216 -6.09 -21.35 -9.89
C LYS A 216 -7.13 -20.55 -9.11
N ILE A 217 -6.85 -20.27 -7.83
CA ILE A 217 -7.78 -19.49 -6.99
C ILE A 217 -7.99 -18.10 -7.58
N GLU A 218 -6.93 -17.41 -7.99
CA GLU A 218 -7.02 -16.08 -8.59
C GLU A 218 -7.89 -16.11 -9.87
N LYS A 219 -7.66 -17.06 -10.76
CA LYS A 219 -8.48 -17.24 -11.97
C LYS A 219 -9.95 -17.53 -11.66
N ALA A 220 -10.23 -18.34 -10.63
CA ALA A 220 -11.60 -18.65 -10.23
C ALA A 220 -12.31 -17.38 -9.70
N VAL A 221 -11.64 -16.58 -8.87
CA VAL A 221 -12.16 -15.29 -8.40
C VAL A 221 -12.46 -14.35 -9.56
N PHE A 222 -11.52 -14.15 -10.46
CA PHE A 222 -11.72 -13.28 -11.63
C PHE A 222 -12.82 -13.79 -12.55
N ARG A 223 -12.98 -15.11 -12.70
CA ARG A 223 -14.08 -15.69 -13.47
C ARG A 223 -15.44 -15.35 -12.89
N VAL A 224 -15.63 -15.46 -11.56
CA VAL A 224 -16.88 -15.09 -10.89
C VAL A 224 -17.22 -13.63 -11.13
N PHE A 225 -16.24 -12.72 -11.05
CA PHE A 225 -16.42 -11.31 -11.37
C PHE A 225 -16.77 -11.09 -12.85
N ALA A 226 -16.10 -11.77 -13.78
CA ALA A 226 -16.36 -11.64 -15.21
C ALA A 226 -17.76 -12.13 -15.60
N GLU A 227 -18.25 -13.20 -14.96
CA GLU A 227 -19.61 -13.70 -15.14
C GLU A 227 -20.67 -12.76 -14.54
N GLY A 228 -20.35 -12.04 -13.45
CA GLY A 228 -21.17 -11.01 -12.84
C GLY A 228 -22.49 -11.49 -12.23
N ALA A 229 -22.71 -12.82 -12.17
CA ALA A 229 -23.97 -13.39 -11.69
C ALA A 229 -24.08 -13.48 -10.15
N VAL A 230 -22.94 -13.63 -9.47
CA VAL A 230 -22.86 -13.81 -8.01
C VAL A 230 -21.92 -12.75 -7.44
N LEU A 231 -22.45 -11.55 -7.22
CA LEU A 231 -21.69 -10.41 -6.67
C LEU A 231 -22.26 -10.00 -5.33
N THR A 232 -21.37 -9.59 -4.41
CA THR A 232 -21.72 -9.08 -3.09
C THR A 232 -22.28 -7.64 -3.18
N PRO A 233 -22.98 -7.14 -2.13
CA PRO A 233 -23.63 -5.82 -2.15
C PRO A 233 -22.70 -4.65 -2.46
N ASP A 234 -21.44 -4.68 -2.02
CA ASP A 234 -20.42 -3.67 -2.30
C ASP A 234 -20.03 -3.61 -3.79
N GLN A 235 -20.29 -4.67 -4.54
CA GLN A 235 -20.10 -4.78 -6.01
C GLN A 235 -21.42 -4.65 -6.78
N GLY A 236 -22.47 -4.17 -6.13
CA GLY A 236 -23.79 -3.93 -6.76
C GLY A 236 -24.65 -5.18 -6.91
N GLY A 237 -24.26 -6.31 -6.31
CA GLY A 237 -25.03 -7.55 -6.29
C GLY A 237 -25.87 -7.71 -5.02
N SER A 238 -26.34 -8.94 -4.78
CA SER A 238 -27.08 -9.31 -3.59
C SER A 238 -26.62 -10.64 -2.99
N ALA A 239 -25.53 -11.21 -3.50
CA ALA A 239 -25.02 -12.48 -3.01
C ALA A 239 -24.44 -12.34 -1.60
N THR A 240 -24.65 -13.35 -0.80
CA THR A 240 -24.02 -13.50 0.52
C THR A 240 -22.53 -13.86 0.36
N THR A 241 -21.76 -13.67 1.43
CA THR A 241 -20.36 -14.14 1.51
C THR A 241 -20.24 -15.63 1.15
N THR A 242 -21.15 -16.46 1.68
CA THR A 242 -21.15 -17.91 1.44
C THR A 242 -21.42 -18.23 -0.04
N GLU A 243 -22.44 -17.62 -0.64
CA GLU A 243 -22.77 -17.85 -2.05
C GLU A 243 -21.61 -17.44 -2.98
N PHE A 244 -20.92 -16.34 -2.67
CA PHE A 244 -19.73 -15.95 -3.44
C PHE A 244 -18.60 -16.97 -3.32
N ILE A 245 -18.32 -17.46 -2.10
CA ILE A 245 -17.30 -18.51 -1.85
C ILE A 245 -17.65 -19.79 -2.59
N ASP A 246 -18.92 -20.23 -2.57
CA ASP A 246 -19.39 -21.43 -3.25
C ASP A 246 -19.25 -21.29 -4.78
N ALA A 247 -19.52 -20.09 -5.31
CA ALA A 247 -19.31 -19.79 -6.74
C ALA A 247 -17.81 -19.87 -7.12
N VAL A 248 -16.92 -19.33 -6.31
CA VAL A 248 -15.46 -19.45 -6.53
C VAL A 248 -15.03 -20.91 -6.43
N GLY A 249 -15.50 -21.66 -5.44
CA GLY A 249 -15.22 -23.10 -5.31
C GLY A 249 -15.70 -23.92 -6.50
N SER A 250 -16.80 -23.54 -7.13
CA SER A 250 -17.34 -24.20 -8.33
C SER A 250 -16.58 -23.84 -9.60
N ALA A 251 -15.81 -22.72 -9.57
CA ALA A 251 -15.01 -22.24 -10.70
C ALA A 251 -13.56 -22.77 -10.69
N LEU A 252 -13.10 -23.42 -9.60
CA LEU A 252 -11.80 -24.06 -9.46
C LEU A 252 -11.68 -25.33 -10.30
#